data_1e21fbdaa87f8ec4d785b00b90409664
#
_entry.id   1e21fbdaa87f8ec4d785b00b90409664
#
_cell.length_a   1.000
_cell.length_b   1.000
_cell.length_c   1.000
_cell.angle_alpha   90.00
_cell.angle_beta   90.00
_cell.angle_gamma   90.00
#
_symmetry.space_group_name_H-M   'P 1'
#
loop_
_entity.id
_entity.type
_entity.pdbx_description
1 polymer ?
#
loop_
_entity_poly.entity_id
_entity_poly.type
_entity_poly.pdbx_seq_one_letter_code
_entity_poly.pdbx_strand_id
1 'polypeptide(L)'
;MTFMDQVELITLETRAREFLSLDVREDQRGFVATVAESYADALFPPEDENGPPLVWIRGIVRAGAPAGYVMCADPTEMQKDPWLWRLLVDKSHQGLGLGRFAVESVLARYKEMGCTRVFVSWVPKDGNASEFYKKLGFSETGEIKYGEVVAEYRF
;
A
#
# COMPACT_ATOMS: atom_id res chain seq x y z
N MET A 1 24.70 5.15 -11.31
CA MET A 1 23.50 4.93 -10.49
C MET A 1 22.40 4.35 -11.35
N THR A 2 21.86 3.19 -10.98
CA THR A 2 20.76 2.58 -11.71
C THR A 2 19.46 3.33 -11.41
N PHE A 3 18.41 3.09 -12.22
CA PHE A 3 17.09 3.67 -12.01
C PHE A 3 16.55 3.39 -10.61
N MET A 4 16.68 2.15 -10.12
CA MET A 4 16.17 1.74 -8.80
C MET A 4 16.92 2.37 -7.63
N ASP A 5 18.16 2.78 -7.83
CA ASP A 5 18.94 3.48 -6.81
C ASP A 5 18.40 4.89 -6.51
N GLN A 6 17.46 5.38 -7.35
CA GLN A 6 16.83 6.69 -7.19
C GLN A 6 15.47 6.61 -6.50
N VAL A 7 14.98 5.41 -6.17
CA VAL A 7 13.67 5.20 -5.55
C VAL A 7 13.85 4.92 -4.06
N GLU A 8 13.10 5.64 -3.25
CA GLU A 8 13.11 5.45 -1.79
C GLU A 8 11.73 5.69 -1.17
N LEU A 9 11.52 5.13 0.00
CA LEU A 9 10.38 5.44 0.85
C LEU A 9 10.81 6.51 1.86
N ILE A 10 9.97 7.54 2.04
CA ILE A 10 10.23 8.63 2.98
C ILE A 10 9.06 8.81 3.94
N THR A 11 9.35 9.38 5.11
CA THR A 11 8.30 9.89 6.00
C THR A 11 7.66 11.12 5.36
N LEU A 12 6.38 11.37 5.68
CA LEU A 12 5.62 12.47 5.08
C LEU A 12 5.56 13.73 5.93
N GLU A 13 6.19 13.74 7.11
CA GLU A 13 6.09 14.80 8.11
C GLU A 13 6.33 16.21 7.58
N THR A 14 7.33 16.38 6.71
CA THR A 14 7.71 17.70 6.17
C THR A 14 7.29 17.89 4.71
N ARG A 15 6.87 16.84 4.02
CA ARG A 15 6.60 16.86 2.58
C ARG A 15 5.18 16.41 2.22
N ALA A 16 4.30 16.24 3.21
CA ALA A 16 2.95 15.69 2.99
C ALA A 16 2.17 16.44 1.89
N ARG A 17 2.28 17.74 1.83
CA ARG A 17 1.56 18.57 0.84
C ARG A 17 2.02 18.31 -0.60
N GLU A 18 3.29 17.96 -0.81
CA GLU A 18 3.82 17.70 -2.15
C GLU A 18 3.18 16.48 -2.80
N PHE A 19 2.63 15.55 -2.01
CA PHE A 19 2.00 14.31 -2.50
C PHE A 19 0.51 14.47 -2.85
N LEU A 20 -0.12 15.58 -2.46
CA LEU A 20 -1.57 15.79 -2.67
C LEU A 20 -1.97 15.85 -4.13
N SER A 21 -1.07 16.22 -5.04
CA SER A 21 -1.34 16.29 -6.48
C SER A 21 -1.20 14.95 -7.21
N LEU A 22 -0.71 13.91 -6.53
CA LEU A 22 -0.55 12.60 -7.14
C LEU A 22 -1.91 11.98 -7.46
N ASP A 23 -2.02 11.34 -8.62
CA ASP A 23 -3.26 10.71 -9.06
C ASP A 23 -2.97 9.53 -9.97
N VAL A 24 -3.89 8.58 -9.99
CA VAL A 24 -3.85 7.43 -10.89
C VAL A 24 -4.45 7.82 -12.25
N ARG A 25 -4.30 6.94 -13.25
CA ARG A 25 -5.01 7.09 -14.53
C ARG A 25 -6.52 7.05 -14.29
N GLU A 26 -7.27 7.68 -15.19
CA GLU A 26 -8.74 7.75 -15.07
C GLU A 26 -9.40 6.38 -14.96
N ASP A 27 -8.89 5.39 -15.71
CA ASP A 27 -9.38 4.00 -15.66
C ASP A 27 -9.09 3.28 -14.34
N GLN A 28 -8.23 3.84 -13.50
CA GLN A 28 -7.86 3.30 -12.19
C GLN A 28 -8.56 3.98 -11.02
N ARG A 29 -9.32 5.04 -11.28
CA ARG A 29 -10.07 5.73 -10.22
C ARG A 29 -11.13 4.79 -9.62
N GLY A 30 -11.26 4.83 -8.30
CA GLY A 30 -12.15 3.93 -7.57
C GLY A 30 -11.51 2.63 -7.10
N PHE A 31 -10.28 2.30 -7.55
CA PHE A 31 -9.53 1.15 -7.03
C PHE A 31 -8.68 1.48 -5.80
N VAL A 32 -8.30 2.74 -5.65
CA VAL A 32 -7.50 3.21 -4.52
C VAL A 32 -7.99 4.59 -4.08
N ALA A 33 -7.91 4.85 -2.77
CA ALA A 33 -8.25 6.16 -2.21
C ALA A 33 -7.21 7.22 -2.63
N THR A 34 -7.66 8.47 -2.70
CA THR A 34 -6.77 9.60 -2.96
C THR A 34 -5.78 9.79 -1.80
N VAL A 35 -4.73 10.56 -2.05
CA VAL A 35 -3.77 10.91 -0.99
C VAL A 35 -4.45 11.66 0.15
N ALA A 36 -5.34 12.61 -0.16
CA ALA A 36 -6.07 13.37 0.86
C ALA A 36 -6.96 12.48 1.73
N GLU A 37 -7.70 11.56 1.13
CA GLU A 37 -8.51 10.58 1.87
C GLU A 37 -7.64 9.70 2.77
N SER A 38 -6.49 9.27 2.28
CA SER A 38 -5.54 8.47 3.05
C SER A 38 -4.95 9.23 4.23
N TYR A 39 -4.67 10.51 4.07
CA TYR A 39 -4.23 11.35 5.19
C TYR A 39 -5.32 11.49 6.25
N ALA A 40 -6.57 11.67 5.83
CA ALA A 40 -7.71 11.73 6.76
C ALA A 40 -7.85 10.42 7.54
N ASP A 41 -7.76 9.29 6.87
CA ASP A 41 -7.84 7.96 7.50
C ASP A 41 -6.63 7.67 8.40
N ALA A 42 -5.47 8.24 8.10
CA ALA A 42 -4.28 8.11 8.95
C ALA A 42 -4.41 8.91 10.26
N LEU A 43 -5.07 10.08 10.18
CA LEU A 43 -5.31 10.94 11.36
C LEU A 43 -6.49 10.43 12.21
N PHE A 44 -7.53 9.94 11.57
CA PHE A 44 -8.77 9.48 12.19
C PHE A 44 -9.16 8.13 11.60
N PRO A 45 -8.41 7.05 11.94
CA PRO A 45 -8.60 5.75 11.30
C PRO A 45 -9.99 5.17 11.60
N PRO A 46 -10.65 4.56 10.58
CA PRO A 46 -11.90 3.86 10.80
C PRO A 46 -11.68 2.63 11.67
N GLU A 47 -12.62 2.36 12.58
CA GLU A 47 -12.57 1.17 13.43
C GLU A 47 -13.42 0.05 12.87
N ASP A 48 -12.94 -1.17 13.04
CA ASP A 48 -13.73 -2.39 12.87
C ASP A 48 -13.78 -3.19 14.19
N GLU A 49 -14.19 -4.45 14.15
CA GLU A 49 -14.25 -5.31 15.33
C GLU A 49 -12.88 -5.54 16.00
N ASN A 50 -11.80 -5.25 15.29
CA ASN A 50 -10.43 -5.39 15.79
C ASN A 50 -9.87 -4.06 16.34
N GLY A 51 -10.70 -3.04 16.49
CA GLY A 51 -10.30 -1.72 16.96
C GLY A 51 -9.68 -0.85 15.86
N PRO A 52 -9.15 0.34 16.21
CA PRO A 52 -8.54 1.23 15.24
C PRO A 52 -7.22 0.64 14.70
N PRO A 53 -6.96 0.75 13.38
CA PRO A 53 -5.68 0.34 12.82
C PRO A 53 -4.54 1.23 13.31
N LEU A 54 -3.37 0.63 13.47
CA LEU A 54 -2.12 1.35 13.70
C LEU A 54 -1.50 1.69 12.33
N VAL A 55 -1.68 2.92 11.89
CA VAL A 55 -1.34 3.32 10.52
C VAL A 55 0.16 3.58 10.36
N TRP A 56 0.74 2.95 9.34
CA TRP A 56 2.09 3.24 8.85
C TRP A 56 1.96 3.70 7.40
N ILE A 57 2.41 4.92 7.11
CA ILE A 57 2.33 5.50 5.77
C ILE A 57 3.68 6.09 5.36
N ARG A 58 4.06 5.88 4.09
CA ARG A 58 5.29 6.42 3.51
C ARG A 58 5.04 6.96 2.11
N GLY A 59 5.71 8.05 1.78
CA GLY A 59 5.78 8.54 0.41
C GLY A 59 6.80 7.74 -0.38
N ILE A 60 6.49 7.49 -1.65
CA ILE A 60 7.43 6.93 -2.62
C ILE A 60 8.00 8.11 -3.40
N VAL A 61 9.32 8.27 -3.39
CA VAL A 61 9.99 9.29 -4.18
C VAL A 61 10.93 8.64 -5.21
N ARG A 62 11.02 9.27 -6.36
CA ARG A 62 11.94 8.89 -7.43
C ARG A 62 12.80 10.10 -7.78
N ALA A 63 14.11 9.96 -7.62
CA ALA A 63 15.05 11.09 -7.80
C ALA A 63 14.61 12.34 -7.00
N GLY A 64 14.12 12.14 -5.78
CA GLY A 64 13.64 13.20 -4.90
C GLY A 64 12.24 13.74 -5.19
N ALA A 65 11.59 13.34 -6.27
CA ALA A 65 10.24 13.80 -6.63
C ALA A 65 9.16 12.86 -6.12
N PRO A 66 8.01 13.37 -5.64
CA PRO A 66 6.88 12.55 -5.27
C PRO A 66 6.41 11.68 -6.43
N ALA A 67 6.24 10.39 -6.19
CA ALA A 67 5.84 9.42 -7.22
C ALA A 67 4.71 8.49 -6.80
N GLY A 68 4.40 8.42 -5.51
CA GLY A 68 3.32 7.58 -5.00
C GLY A 68 3.30 7.55 -3.48
N TYR A 69 2.48 6.69 -2.91
CA TYR A 69 2.48 6.41 -1.48
C TYR A 69 2.11 4.95 -1.21
N VAL A 70 2.51 4.46 -0.06
CA VAL A 70 2.11 3.16 0.47
C VAL A 70 1.62 3.34 1.91
N MET A 71 0.52 2.69 2.23
CA MET A 71 -0.13 2.77 3.54
C MET A 71 -0.46 1.39 4.04
N CYS A 72 -0.10 1.12 5.28
CA CYS A 72 -0.30 -0.18 5.93
C CYS A 72 -0.98 -0.01 7.27
N ALA A 73 -1.62 -1.08 7.72
CA ALA A 73 -2.03 -1.25 9.11
C ALA A 73 -1.04 -2.19 9.78
N ASP A 74 -0.29 -1.66 10.73
CA ASP A 74 0.70 -2.42 11.48
C ASP A 74 0.05 -3.38 12.48
N PRO A 75 0.76 -4.42 12.92
CA PRO A 75 0.24 -5.35 13.93
C PRO A 75 -0.17 -4.64 15.22
N THR A 76 -1.29 -5.07 15.78
CA THR A 76 -1.78 -4.67 17.10
C THR A 76 -2.06 -5.93 17.92
N GLU A 77 -2.41 -5.75 19.19
CA GLU A 77 -2.80 -6.91 20.03
C GLU A 77 -4.06 -7.60 19.52
N MET A 78 -4.99 -6.85 18.93
CA MET A 78 -6.26 -7.36 18.40
C MET A 78 -6.14 -7.88 16.95
N GLN A 79 -5.24 -7.33 16.18
CA GLN A 79 -4.97 -7.73 14.79
C GLN A 79 -3.47 -7.93 14.63
N LYS A 80 -3.02 -9.17 14.81
CA LYS A 80 -1.59 -9.50 14.84
C LYS A 80 -0.93 -9.50 13.47
N ASP A 81 -1.72 -9.73 12.42
CA ASP A 81 -1.21 -9.77 11.05
C ASP A 81 -1.37 -8.40 10.39
N PRO A 82 -0.29 -7.86 9.82
CA PRO A 82 -0.35 -6.58 9.14
C PRO A 82 -1.11 -6.65 7.82
N TRP A 83 -1.63 -5.50 7.39
CA TRP A 83 -2.28 -5.32 6.11
C TRP A 83 -1.52 -4.29 5.27
N LEU A 84 -1.26 -4.60 4.02
CA LEU A 84 -0.95 -3.59 3.03
C LEU A 84 -2.30 -2.99 2.62
N TRP A 85 -2.60 -1.82 3.14
CA TRP A 85 -3.93 -1.22 3.03
C TRP A 85 -4.11 -0.49 1.70
N ARG A 86 -3.14 0.36 1.32
CA ARG A 86 -3.20 1.16 0.09
C ARG A 86 -1.83 1.32 -0.55
N LEU A 87 -1.83 1.29 -1.88
CA LEU A 87 -0.66 1.55 -2.70
C LEU A 87 -1.10 2.36 -3.90
N LEU A 88 -0.52 3.53 -4.08
CA LEU A 88 -0.76 4.37 -5.25
C LEU A 88 0.57 4.75 -5.90
N VAL A 89 0.67 4.53 -7.20
CA VAL A 89 1.76 5.07 -8.03
C VAL A 89 1.16 6.09 -8.97
N ASP A 90 1.71 7.30 -8.96
CA ASP A 90 1.24 8.39 -9.80
C ASP A 90 1.27 7.99 -11.28
N LYS A 91 0.27 8.44 -12.03
CA LYS A 91 0.10 8.09 -13.45
C LYS A 91 1.34 8.38 -14.30
N SER A 92 2.11 9.39 -13.95
CA SER A 92 3.34 9.75 -14.68
C SER A 92 4.55 8.88 -14.31
N HIS A 93 4.42 8.00 -13.31
CA HIS A 93 5.51 7.16 -12.81
C HIS A 93 5.20 5.65 -12.90
N GLN A 94 4.08 5.27 -13.53
CA GLN A 94 3.71 3.86 -13.67
C GLN A 94 4.57 3.12 -14.71
N GLY A 95 4.62 1.80 -14.59
CA GLY A 95 5.41 0.95 -15.49
C GLY A 95 6.91 0.97 -15.24
N LEU A 96 7.37 1.55 -14.12
CA LEU A 96 8.77 1.73 -13.79
C LEU A 96 9.24 0.88 -12.60
N GLY A 97 8.39 0.00 -12.08
CA GLY A 97 8.73 -0.88 -10.97
C GLY A 97 8.59 -0.27 -9.58
N LEU A 98 7.99 0.92 -9.45
CA LEU A 98 7.86 1.60 -8.14
C LEU A 98 6.89 0.87 -7.20
N GLY A 99 5.79 0.34 -7.73
CA GLY A 99 4.84 -0.44 -6.95
C GLY A 99 5.48 -1.72 -6.38
N ARG A 100 6.22 -2.43 -7.21
CA ARG A 100 6.99 -3.60 -6.78
C ARG A 100 8.00 -3.24 -5.69
N PHE A 101 8.76 -2.18 -5.88
CA PHE A 101 9.72 -1.68 -4.90
C PHE A 101 9.04 -1.41 -3.55
N ALA A 102 7.90 -0.73 -3.57
CA ALA A 102 7.15 -0.42 -2.34
C ALA A 102 6.67 -1.69 -1.63
N VAL A 103 6.08 -2.64 -2.36
CA VAL A 103 5.60 -3.90 -1.78
C VAL A 103 6.77 -4.71 -1.21
N GLU A 104 7.85 -4.85 -1.94
CA GLU A 104 9.05 -5.57 -1.46
C GLU A 104 9.62 -4.92 -0.20
N SER A 105 9.62 -3.60 -0.12
CA SER A 105 10.06 -2.86 1.08
C SER A 105 9.14 -3.12 2.28
N VAL A 106 7.83 -3.16 2.05
CA VAL A 106 6.84 -3.50 3.08
C VAL A 106 7.03 -4.93 3.57
N LEU A 107 7.21 -5.88 2.67
CA LEU A 107 7.43 -7.28 3.03
C LEU A 107 8.72 -7.45 3.84
N ALA A 108 9.80 -6.80 3.44
CA ALA A 108 11.07 -6.82 4.18
C ALA A 108 10.90 -6.27 5.60
N ARG A 109 10.17 -5.16 5.73
CA ARG A 109 9.88 -4.54 7.02
C ARG A 109 9.13 -5.49 7.96
N TYR A 110 8.06 -6.12 7.48
CA TYR A 110 7.25 -7.03 8.30
C TYR A 110 7.98 -8.34 8.62
N LYS A 111 8.79 -8.82 7.70
CA LYS A 111 9.67 -9.98 7.98
C LYS A 111 10.64 -9.66 9.12
N GLU A 112 11.27 -8.49 9.09
CA GLU A 112 12.18 -8.04 10.14
C GLU A 112 11.47 -7.87 11.48
N MET A 113 10.20 -7.44 11.47
CA MET A 113 9.37 -7.35 12.67
C MET A 113 8.94 -8.72 13.22
N GLY A 114 9.22 -9.81 12.53
CA GLY A 114 8.84 -11.16 12.96
C GLY A 114 7.42 -11.56 12.59
N CYS A 115 6.75 -10.83 11.70
CA CYS A 115 5.44 -11.21 11.21
C CYS A 115 5.51 -12.48 10.38
N THR A 116 4.45 -13.29 10.41
CA THR A 116 4.39 -14.56 9.66
C THR A 116 3.75 -14.40 8.30
N ARG A 117 2.93 -13.37 8.12
CA ARG A 117 2.23 -13.07 6.86
C ARG A 117 1.83 -11.61 6.76
N VAL A 118 1.48 -11.20 5.56
CA VAL A 118 0.92 -9.87 5.27
C VAL A 118 -0.32 -10.05 4.42
N PHE A 119 -1.41 -9.39 4.77
CA PHE A 119 -2.64 -9.38 3.99
C PHE A 119 -2.69 -8.22 3.02
N VAL A 120 -3.45 -8.41 1.94
CA VAL A 120 -3.88 -7.38 1.01
C VAL A 120 -5.29 -7.72 0.52
N SER A 121 -6.04 -6.75 0.04
CA SER A 121 -7.32 -7.02 -0.60
C SER A 121 -7.50 -6.16 -1.84
N TRP A 122 -8.41 -6.57 -2.73
CA TRP A 122 -8.76 -5.82 -3.93
C TRP A 122 -10.23 -6.01 -4.30
N VAL A 123 -10.76 -5.01 -4.99
CA VAL A 123 -12.13 -5.06 -5.50
C VAL A 123 -12.22 -6.08 -6.64
N PRO A 124 -13.20 -7.03 -6.60
CA PRO A 124 -13.31 -8.09 -7.61
C PRO A 124 -14.01 -7.60 -8.88
N LYS A 125 -13.39 -6.67 -9.60
CA LYS A 125 -13.85 -6.21 -10.91
C LYS A 125 -12.67 -6.11 -11.89
N ASP A 126 -12.96 -6.03 -13.18
CA ASP A 126 -11.95 -5.94 -14.22
C ASP A 126 -10.99 -4.78 -13.98
N GLY A 127 -9.71 -5.00 -14.24
CA GLY A 127 -8.66 -4.01 -14.02
C GLY A 127 -8.14 -3.94 -12.59
N ASN A 128 -8.52 -4.91 -11.72
CA ASN A 128 -8.06 -4.97 -10.34
C ASN A 128 -6.56 -5.33 -10.23
N ALA A 129 -6.04 -5.27 -9.01
CA ALA A 129 -4.62 -5.47 -8.72
C ALA A 129 -4.22 -6.95 -8.51
N SER A 130 -5.10 -7.93 -8.78
CA SER A 130 -4.84 -9.34 -8.44
C SER A 130 -3.57 -9.88 -9.09
N GLU A 131 -3.38 -9.65 -10.38
CA GLU A 131 -2.19 -10.15 -11.09
C GLU A 131 -0.90 -9.54 -10.57
N PHE A 132 -0.94 -8.26 -10.26
CA PHE A 132 0.20 -7.55 -9.68
C PHE A 132 0.64 -8.20 -8.37
N TYR A 133 -0.29 -8.42 -7.45
CA TYR A 133 0.02 -9.04 -6.15
C TYR A 133 0.39 -10.52 -6.28
N LYS A 134 -0.28 -11.27 -7.15
CA LYS A 134 0.06 -12.69 -7.38
C LYS A 134 1.47 -12.87 -7.93
N LYS A 135 1.92 -12.00 -8.82
CA LYS A 135 3.31 -12.00 -9.32
C LYS A 135 4.33 -11.73 -8.22
N LEU A 136 3.95 -11.02 -7.17
CA LEU A 136 4.79 -10.74 -6.02
C LEU A 136 4.75 -11.84 -4.95
N GLY A 137 3.95 -12.88 -5.15
CA GLY A 137 3.89 -14.04 -4.25
C GLY A 137 2.67 -14.10 -3.33
N PHE A 138 1.71 -13.19 -3.50
CA PHE A 138 0.45 -13.25 -2.75
C PHE A 138 -0.47 -14.33 -3.32
N SER A 139 -1.23 -14.97 -2.46
CA SER A 139 -2.23 -15.99 -2.81
C SER A 139 -3.57 -15.64 -2.18
N GLU A 140 -4.67 -15.88 -2.90
CA GLU A 140 -6.01 -15.69 -2.37
C GLU A 140 -6.26 -16.64 -1.20
N THR A 141 -6.90 -16.12 -0.13
CA THR A 141 -7.23 -16.91 1.07
C THR A 141 -8.56 -17.62 0.96
N GLY A 142 -9.41 -17.24 0.01
CA GLY A 142 -10.81 -17.68 -0.08
C GLY A 142 -11.77 -16.78 0.70
N GLU A 143 -11.27 -15.84 1.48
CA GLU A 143 -12.09 -14.91 2.25
C GLU A 143 -12.48 -13.70 1.39
N ILE A 144 -13.70 -13.22 1.62
CA ILE A 144 -14.20 -11.93 1.11
C ILE A 144 -14.46 -11.06 2.33
N LYS A 145 -13.82 -9.89 2.38
CA LYS A 145 -13.98 -8.93 3.48
C LYS A 145 -14.40 -7.58 2.92
N TYR A 146 -15.53 -7.07 3.41
CA TYR A 146 -16.13 -5.81 2.91
C TYR A 146 -16.28 -5.78 1.38
N GLY A 147 -16.63 -6.92 0.79
CA GLY A 147 -16.80 -7.04 -0.66
C GLY A 147 -15.48 -7.16 -1.45
N GLU A 148 -14.35 -7.25 -0.77
CA GLU A 148 -13.04 -7.39 -1.42
C GLU A 148 -12.44 -8.78 -1.25
N VAL A 149 -11.75 -9.24 -2.28
CA VAL A 149 -11.00 -10.50 -2.26
C VAL A 149 -9.77 -10.33 -1.39
N VAL A 150 -9.58 -11.20 -0.41
CA VAL A 150 -8.43 -11.18 0.50
C VAL A 150 -7.35 -12.12 0.00
N ALA A 151 -6.12 -11.63 -0.02
CA ALA A 151 -4.94 -12.43 -0.34
C ALA A 151 -3.87 -12.24 0.75
N GLU A 152 -2.92 -13.17 0.81
CA GLU A 152 -1.84 -13.14 1.79
C GLU A 152 -0.49 -13.47 1.15
N TYR A 153 0.55 -12.91 1.74
CA TYR A 153 1.93 -13.33 1.52
C TYR A 153 2.43 -13.97 2.81
N ARG A 154 2.96 -15.20 2.72
CA ARG A 154 3.55 -15.90 3.86
C ARG A 154 5.07 -15.88 3.76
N PHE A 155 5.72 -15.52 4.86
CA PHE A 155 7.17 -15.56 4.98
C PHE A 155 7.70 -16.98 5.17
#